data_6860b90a5cb39a28f8b34d2f698b93a2
#
_entry.id   6860b90a5cb39a28f8b34d2f698b93a2
#
_cell.length_a   1.000
_cell.length_b   1.000
_cell.length_c   1.000
_cell.angle_alpha   90.00
_cell.angle_beta   90.00
_cell.angle_gamma   90.00
#
_symmetry.space_group_name_H-M   'P 1'
#
loop_
_entity.id
_entity.type
_entity.pdbx_description
1 polymer ?
#
loop_
_entity_poly.entity_id
_entity_poly.type
_entity_poly.pdbx_seq_one_letter_code
_entity_poly.pdbx_strand_id
1 'polypeptide(L)'
;MIDVIVSDHKPEDEESKRLTFSQAATGASGIETLLSLSLELFHNGSIKLDTIIQALTSNPAKILNINKGNLSIGNEADFCIVDIDKPWVVKKENLISKSKNTSIEDKKLQGKVTNTFVKGQELFKV
;
A
#
# COMPACT_ATOMS: atom_id res chain seq x y z
N MET A 1 -7.57 -18.52 -6.42
CA MET A 1 -7.26 -17.22 -7.11
C MET A 1 -7.46 -16.13 -6.08
N ILE A 2 -6.59 -15.13 -6.02
CA ILE A 2 -6.73 -13.98 -5.11
C ILE A 2 -7.29 -12.82 -5.94
N ASP A 3 -8.39 -12.26 -5.51
CA ASP A 3 -9.08 -11.20 -6.24
C ASP A 3 -8.73 -9.80 -5.72
N VAL A 4 -8.41 -9.67 -4.43
CA VAL A 4 -8.10 -8.41 -3.77
C VAL A 4 -6.91 -8.55 -2.83
N ILE A 5 -6.06 -7.52 -2.78
CA ILE A 5 -4.98 -7.36 -1.82
C ILE A 5 -5.28 -6.11 -0.99
N VAL A 6 -5.23 -6.23 0.33
CA VAL A 6 -5.49 -5.14 1.27
C VAL A 6 -4.35 -4.99 2.27
N SER A 7 -4.16 -3.79 2.80
CA SER A 7 -3.12 -3.51 3.80
C SER A 7 -3.49 -4.00 5.20
N ASP A 8 -4.77 -4.14 5.48
CA ASP A 8 -5.28 -4.33 6.83
C ASP A 8 -4.64 -3.35 7.84
N HIS A 9 -4.50 -2.08 7.41
CA HIS A 9 -3.82 -1.02 8.15
C HIS A 9 -4.53 -0.77 9.48
N LYS A 10 -3.97 -1.33 10.53
CA LYS A 10 -4.44 -1.18 11.91
C LYS A 10 -3.30 -0.67 12.79
N PRO A 11 -3.03 0.64 12.75
CA PRO A 11 -1.96 1.22 13.55
C PRO A 11 -2.30 1.14 15.04
N GLU A 12 -1.34 0.68 15.83
CA GLU A 12 -1.43 0.61 17.28
C GLU A 12 -0.27 1.40 17.89
N ASP A 13 -0.43 1.88 19.12
CA ASP A 13 0.65 2.57 19.82
C ASP A 13 1.72 1.57 20.32
N GLU A 14 2.92 2.08 20.60
CA GLU A 14 4.03 1.24 21.04
C GLU A 14 3.78 0.58 22.40
N GLU A 15 3.11 1.26 23.31
CA GLU A 15 2.86 0.75 24.66
C GLU A 15 1.94 -0.47 24.61
N SER A 16 0.89 -0.42 23.78
CA SER A 16 -0.02 -1.55 23.59
C SER A 16 0.66 -2.77 22.94
N LYS A 17 1.81 -2.56 22.25
CA LYS A 17 2.60 -3.64 21.63
C LYS A 17 3.66 -4.24 22.57
N ARG A 18 4.03 -3.56 23.66
CA ARG A 18 5.04 -4.03 24.62
C ARG A 18 4.51 -4.99 25.67
N LEU A 19 3.22 -5.24 25.66
CA LEU A 19 2.57 -6.20 26.56
C LEU A 19 2.97 -7.64 26.22
N THR A 20 2.60 -8.59 27.09
CA THR A 20 2.77 -10.02 26.80
C THR A 20 2.00 -10.41 25.53
N PHE A 21 2.41 -11.47 24.85
CA PHE A 21 1.81 -11.88 23.56
C PHE A 21 0.27 -11.96 23.61
N SER A 22 -0.27 -12.50 24.71
CA SER A 22 -1.74 -12.66 24.90
C SER A 22 -2.48 -11.35 25.17
N GLN A 23 -1.76 -10.31 25.59
CA GLN A 23 -2.32 -9.01 25.97
C GLN A 23 -1.98 -7.92 24.97
N ALA A 24 -0.96 -8.13 24.14
CA ALA A 24 -0.53 -7.14 23.16
C ALA A 24 -1.62 -6.92 22.09
N ALA A 25 -1.86 -5.67 21.73
CA ALA A 25 -2.79 -5.31 20.68
C ALA A 25 -2.36 -5.89 19.34
N THR A 26 -3.32 -6.42 18.58
CA THR A 26 -3.10 -6.92 17.21
C THR A 26 -3.17 -5.79 16.21
N GLY A 27 -2.29 -5.78 15.22
CA GLY A 27 -2.28 -4.81 14.14
C GLY A 27 -0.91 -4.18 13.91
N ALA A 28 -0.75 -3.57 12.74
CA ALA A 28 0.46 -2.88 12.33
C ALA A 28 0.14 -1.81 11.27
N SER A 29 1.06 -0.87 11.09
CA SER A 29 1.02 0.08 9.97
C SER A 29 1.40 -0.64 8.68
N GLY A 30 0.51 -0.68 7.68
CA GLY A 30 0.73 -1.40 6.43
C GLY A 30 0.38 -0.62 5.15
N ILE A 31 -0.28 0.54 5.27
CA ILE A 31 -0.78 1.26 4.08
C ILE A 31 0.36 1.76 3.17
N GLU A 32 1.46 2.21 3.73
CA GLU A 32 2.59 2.77 2.99
C GLU A 32 3.46 1.69 2.31
N THR A 33 3.33 0.45 2.74
CA THR A 33 4.15 -0.67 2.26
C THR A 33 3.37 -1.63 1.37
N LEU A 34 2.05 -1.51 1.30
CA LEU A 34 1.15 -2.38 0.54
C LEU A 34 1.60 -2.57 -0.90
N LEU A 35 1.83 -1.47 -1.63
CA LEU A 35 2.22 -1.51 -3.03
C LEU A 35 3.56 -2.22 -3.21
N SER A 36 4.59 -1.80 -2.48
CA SER A 36 5.94 -2.36 -2.64
C SER A 36 6.00 -3.84 -2.26
N LEU A 37 5.28 -4.26 -1.21
CA LEU A 37 5.16 -5.68 -0.84
C LEU A 37 4.44 -6.48 -1.94
N SER A 38 3.40 -5.91 -2.55
CA SER A 38 2.70 -6.57 -3.65
C SER A 38 3.58 -6.68 -4.90
N LEU A 39 4.42 -5.68 -5.18
CA LEU A 39 5.35 -5.69 -6.30
C LEU A 39 6.48 -6.73 -6.14
N GLU A 40 6.79 -7.22 -4.94
CA GLU A 40 7.71 -8.35 -4.76
C GLU A 40 7.26 -9.59 -5.55
N LEU A 41 5.94 -9.81 -5.68
CA LEU A 41 5.37 -10.91 -6.45
C LEU A 41 5.57 -10.74 -7.96
N PHE A 42 5.65 -9.50 -8.43
CA PHE A 42 6.00 -9.19 -9.82
C PHE A 42 7.50 -9.34 -10.05
N HIS A 43 8.33 -8.76 -9.18
CA HIS A 43 9.79 -8.81 -9.32
C HIS A 43 10.36 -10.22 -9.26
N ASN A 44 9.76 -11.11 -8.48
CA ASN A 44 10.17 -12.54 -8.43
C ASN A 44 9.51 -13.40 -9.53
N GLY A 45 8.73 -12.80 -10.43
CA GLY A 45 8.10 -13.50 -11.56
C GLY A 45 6.87 -14.36 -11.20
N SER A 46 6.37 -14.27 -9.96
CA SER A 46 5.23 -15.11 -9.52
C SER A 46 3.89 -14.65 -10.10
N ILE A 47 3.69 -13.34 -10.24
CA ILE A 47 2.43 -12.74 -10.67
C ILE A 47 2.70 -11.60 -11.66
N LYS A 48 1.85 -11.46 -12.68
CA LYS A 48 1.94 -10.35 -13.64
C LYS A 48 1.55 -9.02 -12.99
N LEU A 49 2.19 -7.94 -13.43
CA LEU A 49 1.94 -6.59 -12.91
C LEU A 49 0.46 -6.21 -13.02
N ASP A 50 -0.19 -6.46 -14.17
CA ASP A 50 -1.61 -6.14 -14.36
C ASP A 50 -2.51 -6.82 -13.33
N THR A 51 -2.21 -8.06 -12.96
CA THR A 51 -2.97 -8.80 -11.95
C THR A 51 -2.85 -8.15 -10.57
N ILE A 52 -1.64 -7.71 -10.20
CA ILE A 52 -1.40 -6.99 -8.94
C ILE A 52 -2.16 -5.66 -8.94
N ILE A 53 -2.05 -4.89 -10.02
CA ILE A 53 -2.75 -3.59 -10.13
C ILE A 53 -4.26 -3.78 -10.05
N GLN A 54 -4.82 -4.77 -10.73
CA GLN A 54 -6.26 -5.07 -10.64
C GLN A 54 -6.67 -5.45 -9.22
N ALA A 55 -5.89 -6.27 -8.53
CA ALA A 55 -6.17 -6.68 -7.15
C ALA A 55 -6.10 -5.53 -6.13
N LEU A 56 -5.33 -4.48 -6.44
CA LEU A 56 -5.18 -3.28 -5.59
C LEU A 56 -6.19 -2.17 -5.96
N THR A 57 -6.80 -2.20 -7.15
CA THR A 57 -7.58 -1.06 -7.66
C THR A 57 -8.97 -1.47 -8.17
N SER A 58 -9.08 -1.98 -9.38
CA SER A 58 -10.37 -2.23 -10.04
C SER A 58 -11.20 -3.34 -9.40
N ASN A 59 -10.56 -4.39 -8.89
CA ASN A 59 -11.29 -5.49 -8.25
C ASN A 59 -11.95 -5.06 -6.93
N PRO A 60 -11.24 -4.42 -5.97
CA PRO A 60 -11.90 -3.91 -4.76
C PRO A 60 -12.98 -2.87 -5.10
N ALA A 61 -12.76 -1.99 -6.08
CA ALA A 61 -13.78 -1.03 -6.51
C ALA A 61 -15.06 -1.70 -7.01
N LYS A 62 -14.93 -2.78 -7.80
CA LYS A 62 -16.08 -3.59 -8.25
C LYS A 62 -16.82 -4.25 -7.09
N ILE A 63 -16.10 -4.84 -6.14
CA ILE A 63 -16.71 -5.50 -4.96
C ILE A 63 -17.47 -4.49 -4.11
N LEU A 64 -16.92 -3.29 -3.93
CA LEU A 64 -17.54 -2.21 -3.18
C LEU A 64 -18.62 -1.45 -3.98
N ASN A 65 -18.80 -1.79 -5.26
CA ASN A 65 -19.72 -1.13 -6.19
C ASN A 65 -19.51 0.40 -6.25
N ILE A 66 -18.25 0.83 -6.34
CA ILE A 66 -17.87 2.24 -6.49
C ILE A 66 -17.24 2.49 -7.85
N ASN A 67 -17.50 3.67 -8.44
CA ASN A 67 -16.91 4.05 -9.73
C ASN A 67 -15.50 4.62 -9.53
N LYS A 68 -14.56 3.74 -9.19
CA LYS A 68 -13.14 4.04 -8.96
C LYS A 68 -12.26 2.92 -9.56
N GLY A 69 -10.95 3.08 -9.46
CA GLY A 69 -9.99 2.06 -9.90
C GLY A 69 -9.85 1.93 -11.43
N ASN A 70 -10.22 2.97 -12.18
CA ASN A 70 -10.02 3.06 -13.62
C ASN A 70 -9.82 4.51 -14.06
N LEU A 71 -9.21 4.70 -15.24
CA LEU A 71 -8.93 6.02 -15.86
C LEU A 71 -9.79 6.24 -17.12
N SER A 72 -11.02 5.76 -17.13
CA SER A 72 -11.93 5.97 -18.26
C SER A 72 -12.32 7.44 -18.41
N ILE A 73 -12.51 7.87 -19.67
CA ILE A 73 -12.95 9.23 -19.98
C ILE A 73 -14.28 9.53 -19.28
N GLY A 74 -14.36 10.66 -18.59
CA GLY A 74 -15.54 11.08 -17.82
C GLY A 74 -15.49 10.71 -16.32
N ASN A 75 -14.52 9.91 -15.90
CA ASN A 75 -14.30 9.61 -14.48
C ASN A 75 -13.43 10.67 -13.79
N GLU A 76 -13.50 10.70 -12.47
CA GLU A 76 -12.59 11.52 -11.67
C GLU A 76 -11.14 11.07 -11.87
N ALA A 77 -10.23 12.03 -12.02
CA ALA A 77 -8.81 11.77 -12.22
C ALA A 77 -8.11 11.49 -10.86
N ASP A 78 -8.40 10.32 -10.29
CA ASP A 78 -7.77 9.80 -9.08
C ASP A 78 -6.76 8.73 -9.47
N PHE A 79 -5.47 9.05 -9.42
CA PHE A 79 -4.41 8.12 -9.79
C PHE A 79 -3.09 8.44 -9.10
N CYS A 80 -2.17 7.50 -9.13
CA CYS A 80 -0.79 7.72 -8.71
C CYS A 80 0.19 7.31 -9.80
N ILE A 81 1.36 7.94 -9.79
CA ILE A 81 2.51 7.55 -10.61
C ILE A 81 3.45 6.75 -9.72
N VAL A 82 3.90 5.62 -10.22
CA VAL A 82 4.75 4.67 -9.50
C VAL A 82 6.03 4.42 -10.26
N ASP A 83 7.15 4.56 -9.59
CA ASP A 83 8.42 3.99 -10.03
C ASP A 83 8.54 2.58 -9.44
N ILE A 84 8.29 1.57 -10.28
CA ILE A 84 8.22 0.17 -9.84
C ILE A 84 9.57 -0.42 -9.43
N ASP A 85 10.66 0.16 -9.89
CA ASP A 85 12.02 -0.34 -9.67
C ASP A 85 12.77 0.45 -8.58
N LYS A 86 12.21 1.55 -8.09
CA LYS A 86 12.86 2.41 -7.09
C LYS A 86 13.12 1.65 -5.80
N PRO A 87 14.41 1.40 -5.43
CA PRO A 87 14.73 0.70 -4.19
C PRO A 87 14.55 1.63 -2.98
N TRP A 88 14.10 1.07 -1.88
CA TRP A 88 14.04 1.78 -0.59
C TRP A 88 14.07 0.80 0.58
N VAL A 89 14.30 1.34 1.78
CA VAL A 89 14.31 0.56 3.02
C VAL A 89 13.21 1.07 3.92
N VAL A 90 12.42 0.17 4.48
CA VAL A 90 11.38 0.52 5.45
C VAL A 90 12.05 0.95 6.75
N LYS A 91 11.94 2.23 7.08
CA LYS A 91 12.45 2.80 8.34
C LYS A 91 11.28 3.42 9.09
N LYS A 92 11.16 3.12 10.37
CA LYS A 92 10.09 3.66 11.24
C LYS A 92 10.00 5.18 11.17
N GLU A 93 11.14 5.85 11.26
CA GLU A 93 11.23 7.31 11.24
C GLU A 93 10.69 7.94 9.94
N ASN A 94 10.76 7.20 8.83
CA ASN A 94 10.34 7.66 7.52
C ASN A 94 8.85 7.40 7.20
N LEU A 95 8.15 6.64 8.04
CA LEU A 95 6.72 6.40 7.87
C LEU A 95 5.92 7.67 8.17
N ILE A 96 4.93 7.97 7.34
CA ILE A 96 4.00 9.11 7.53
C ILE A 96 2.98 8.79 8.62
N SER A 97 2.61 7.52 8.76
CA SER A 97 1.70 7.04 9.80
C SER A 97 2.11 7.56 11.18
N LYS A 98 1.15 8.00 11.99
CA LYS A 98 1.39 8.42 13.38
C LYS A 98 1.97 7.28 14.22
N SER A 99 1.41 6.08 14.08
CA SER A 99 2.03 4.88 14.63
C SER A 99 3.19 4.43 13.74
N LYS A 100 4.33 4.23 14.35
CA LYS A 100 5.55 3.75 13.68
C LYS A 100 5.69 2.22 13.76
N ASN A 101 4.69 1.53 14.32
CA ASN A 101 4.70 0.09 14.46
C ASN A 101 4.48 -0.59 13.11
N THR A 102 5.53 -1.15 12.56
CA THR A 102 5.50 -1.97 11.33
C THR A 102 6.16 -3.32 11.59
N SER A 103 5.64 -4.38 10.98
CA SER A 103 6.19 -5.74 11.08
C SER A 103 7.38 -5.98 10.14
N ILE A 104 7.70 -5.01 9.29
CA ILE A 104 8.70 -5.14 8.21
C ILE A 104 9.77 -4.04 8.27
N GLU A 105 10.09 -3.57 9.47
CA GLU A 105 11.20 -2.64 9.66
C GLU A 105 12.50 -3.21 9.08
N ASP A 106 13.33 -2.36 8.51
CA ASP A 106 14.59 -2.68 7.82
C ASP A 106 14.46 -3.55 6.56
N LYS A 107 13.25 -3.94 6.17
CA LYS A 107 13.06 -4.67 4.93
C LYS A 107 13.40 -3.77 3.73
N LYS A 108 14.18 -4.32 2.80
CA LYS A 108 14.47 -3.71 1.50
C LYS A 108 13.34 -4.04 0.54
N LEU A 109 12.76 -3.03 -0.06
CA LEU A 109 11.65 -3.13 -1.00
C LEU A 109 11.98 -2.41 -2.31
N GLN A 110 11.25 -2.73 -3.37
CA GLN A 110 11.23 -2.00 -4.63
C GLN A 110 9.83 -1.50 -4.95
N GLY A 111 9.77 -0.37 -5.64
CA GLY A 111 8.53 0.29 -6.01
C GLY A 111 8.09 1.35 -5.01
N LYS A 112 7.92 2.57 -5.52
CA LYS A 112 7.47 3.70 -4.70
C LYS A 112 6.55 4.61 -5.50
N VAL A 113 5.49 5.10 -4.84
CA VAL A 113 4.67 6.17 -5.42
C VAL A 113 5.50 7.44 -5.47
N THR A 114 5.54 8.08 -6.63
CA THR A 114 6.23 9.37 -6.84
C THR A 114 5.29 10.54 -6.83
N ASN A 115 4.07 10.35 -7.36
CA ASN A 115 3.04 11.39 -7.39
C ASN A 115 1.67 10.78 -7.10
N THR A 116 0.81 11.54 -6.44
CA THR A 116 -0.60 11.19 -6.22
C THR A 116 -1.50 12.34 -6.64
N PHE A 117 -2.51 12.02 -7.44
CA PHE A 117 -3.51 12.97 -7.92
C PHE A 117 -4.90 12.57 -7.40
N VAL A 118 -5.64 13.56 -6.93
CA VAL A 118 -7.05 13.41 -6.52
C VAL A 118 -7.86 14.49 -7.22
N LYS A 119 -8.87 14.08 -7.97
CA LYS A 119 -9.68 14.97 -8.82
C LYS A 119 -8.82 15.85 -9.75
N GLY A 120 -7.72 15.29 -10.25
CA GLY A 120 -6.78 15.97 -11.12
C GLY A 120 -5.81 16.94 -10.42
N GLN A 121 -5.88 17.09 -9.12
CA GLN A 121 -4.94 17.91 -8.34
C GLN A 121 -3.80 17.07 -7.80
N GLU A 122 -2.57 17.50 -7.98
CA GLU A 122 -1.39 16.84 -7.40
C GLU A 122 -1.35 17.15 -5.90
N LEU A 123 -1.56 16.10 -5.07
CA LEU A 123 -1.54 16.23 -3.61
C LEU A 123 -0.26 15.71 -2.97
N PHE A 124 0.52 14.92 -3.69
CA PHE A 124 1.78 14.35 -3.21
C PHE A 124 2.77 14.23 -4.36
N LYS A 125 4.02 14.59 -4.07
CA LYS A 125 5.18 14.45 -4.96
C LYS A 125 6.44 14.21 -4.14
N VAL A 126 7.29 13.27 -4.59
CA VAL A 126 8.62 12.99 -4.02
C VAL A 126 9.71 13.62 -4.87
#